data_94af153eb8a50893a67b41235e3fd109
#
_entry.id   94af153eb8a50893a67b41235e3fd109
#
_cell.length_a   1.000
_cell.length_b   1.000
_cell.length_c   1.000
_cell.angle_alpha   90.00
_cell.angle_beta   90.00
_cell.angle_gamma   90.00
#
_symmetry.space_group_name_H-M   'P 1'
#
loop_
_entity.id
_entity.type
_entity.pdbx_description
1 polymer ?
#
loop_
_entity_poly.entity_id
_entity_poly.type
_entity_poly.pdbx_seq_one_letter_code
_entity_poly.pdbx_strand_id
1 'polypeptide(L)'
;MEKAPGRLLWATLTVALLPLVVSRASGLDDSSGQTARPPQTEYEFVRLIYPESRQFSRRGGFRGSRWMTDAPAAETHLLQGIRRLTRINTASQGTWLRLQDDSIFDHPFLYAVEVGGWDLGETEIARLREYLDRGGFLMVDDFHGTEEWEGFMHSMRRVYPDRPVVEIPDSDEVFHVLYDLIERPQIPSIYGAITGRTWERDGYTPHWRGIYDETGRLVVVINFNMDLGDAWEHADAPEYPQPLTALAYRFAINYLLYSMTH
;
A
#
# COMPACT_ATOMS: atom_id res chain seq x y z
N MET A 1 -70.86 -36.22 -49.24
CA MET A 1 -71.62 -35.88 -48.03
C MET A 1 -70.91 -34.73 -47.38
N GLU A 2 -71.03 -33.63 -47.81
CA GLU A 2 -71.93 -32.48 -47.61
C GLU A 2 -72.16 -32.18 -46.12
N LYS A 3 -71.64 -31.08 -45.65
CA LYS A 3 -72.22 -30.18 -44.69
C LYS A 3 -71.64 -28.79 -44.70
N ALA A 4 -72.53 -27.87 -44.75
CA ALA A 4 -72.41 -26.45 -45.06
C ALA A 4 -71.90 -25.56 -43.89
N PRO A 5 -71.77 -24.23 -44.13
CA PRO A 5 -70.92 -23.32 -43.40
C PRO A 5 -71.65 -22.59 -42.26
N GLY A 6 -70.90 -22.33 -41.16
CA GLY A 6 -71.39 -21.52 -40.03
C GLY A 6 -71.08 -20.03 -40.22
N ARG A 7 -72.08 -19.21 -40.03
CA ARG A 7 -72.08 -17.75 -40.16
C ARG A 7 -71.30 -17.07 -39.05
N LEU A 8 -70.39 -16.16 -39.47
CA LEU A 8 -69.72 -15.23 -38.57
C LEU A 8 -70.61 -14.05 -38.23
N LEU A 9 -70.91 -13.84 -36.98
CA LEU A 9 -71.60 -12.65 -36.43
C LEU A 9 -70.52 -11.61 -36.08
N TRP A 10 -70.59 -10.47 -36.70
CA TRP A 10 -69.79 -9.30 -36.35
C TRP A 10 -70.46 -8.53 -35.20
N ALA A 11 -69.82 -8.43 -34.04
CA ALA A 11 -70.26 -7.54 -32.98
C ALA A 11 -69.50 -6.23 -33.11
N THR A 12 -70.17 -5.17 -33.41
CA THR A 12 -69.64 -3.80 -33.42
C THR A 12 -69.46 -3.28 -31.99
N LEU A 13 -68.26 -3.06 -31.55
CA LEU A 13 -67.96 -2.45 -30.25
C LEU A 13 -67.90 -0.94 -30.42
N THR A 14 -68.81 -0.21 -29.86
CA THR A 14 -68.86 1.26 -29.84
C THR A 14 -68.00 1.73 -28.67
N VAL A 15 -66.88 2.33 -28.96
CA VAL A 15 -65.97 2.94 -27.93
C VAL A 15 -66.45 4.37 -27.69
N ALA A 16 -66.95 4.63 -26.49
CA ALA A 16 -67.28 5.98 -26.02
C ALA A 16 -65.98 6.67 -25.54
N LEU A 17 -65.61 7.75 -26.19
CA LEU A 17 -64.52 8.65 -25.79
C LEU A 17 -64.98 9.55 -24.65
N LEU A 18 -64.47 9.35 -23.42
CA LEU A 18 -64.61 10.30 -22.32
C LEU A 18 -63.43 11.28 -22.38
N PRO A 19 -63.61 12.59 -22.21
CA PRO A 19 -62.52 13.54 -22.20
C PRO A 19 -61.77 13.43 -20.86
N LEU A 20 -60.47 13.16 -20.97
CA LEU A 20 -59.51 13.15 -19.85
C LEU A 20 -59.22 14.61 -19.45
N VAL A 21 -59.71 15.03 -18.28
CA VAL A 21 -59.33 16.30 -17.67
C VAL A 21 -57.93 16.11 -17.13
N VAL A 22 -56.91 16.69 -17.81
CA VAL A 22 -55.54 16.74 -17.33
C VAL A 22 -55.46 17.84 -16.26
N SER A 23 -55.50 17.43 -15.00
CA SER A 23 -55.14 18.28 -13.86
C SER A 23 -53.61 18.40 -13.85
N ARG A 24 -53.10 19.60 -14.15
CA ARG A 24 -51.67 19.92 -13.92
C ARG A 24 -51.41 20.03 -12.42
N ALA A 25 -50.95 18.97 -11.79
CA ALA A 25 -50.26 19.03 -10.51
C ALA A 25 -48.84 19.55 -10.76
N SER A 26 -48.60 20.78 -10.33
CA SER A 26 -47.22 21.33 -10.22
C SER A 26 -46.55 20.61 -9.05
N GLY A 27 -46.03 19.41 -9.29
CA GLY A 27 -45.10 18.73 -8.40
C GLY A 27 -43.72 19.26 -8.69
N LEU A 28 -43.14 19.98 -7.72
CA LEU A 28 -41.72 20.26 -7.65
C LEU A 28 -41.03 18.89 -7.52
N ASP A 29 -40.57 18.38 -8.65
CA ASP A 29 -39.69 17.20 -8.70
C ASP A 29 -38.26 17.68 -8.36
N ASP A 30 -38.00 17.78 -7.05
CA ASP A 30 -36.62 17.96 -6.53
C ASP A 30 -35.95 16.57 -6.51
N SER A 31 -35.86 15.95 -7.67
CA SER A 31 -34.90 14.88 -7.92
C SER A 31 -33.53 15.52 -8.24
N SER A 32 -32.94 16.13 -7.21
CA SER A 32 -31.50 16.30 -7.19
C SER A 32 -30.92 14.88 -7.30
N GLY A 33 -30.59 14.47 -8.54
CA GLY A 33 -29.79 13.28 -8.80
C GLY A 33 -28.49 13.43 -8.06
N GLN A 34 -28.44 12.95 -6.82
CA GLN A 34 -27.21 12.65 -6.14
C GLN A 34 -26.52 11.58 -7.00
N THR A 35 -25.75 12.03 -7.98
CA THR A 35 -24.74 11.16 -8.60
C THR A 35 -23.92 10.64 -7.43
N ALA A 36 -24.06 9.36 -7.11
CA ALA A 36 -23.30 8.71 -6.07
C ALA A 36 -21.83 9.07 -6.33
N ARG A 37 -21.25 9.87 -5.41
CA ARG A 37 -19.85 10.23 -5.47
C ARG A 37 -19.10 8.89 -5.54
N PRO A 38 -18.19 8.68 -6.54
CA PRO A 38 -17.45 7.43 -6.58
C PRO A 38 -16.84 7.20 -5.20
N PRO A 39 -16.81 5.96 -4.69
CA PRO A 39 -16.28 5.68 -3.38
C PRO A 39 -14.89 6.30 -3.29
N GLN A 40 -14.70 7.16 -2.30
CA GLN A 40 -13.43 7.86 -2.10
C GLN A 40 -12.36 6.82 -1.82
N THR A 41 -11.23 6.87 -2.51
CA THR A 41 -10.07 6.04 -2.22
C THR A 41 -9.58 6.35 -0.81
N GLU A 42 -9.50 5.33 0.04
CA GLU A 42 -9.08 5.47 1.45
C GLU A 42 -7.57 5.30 1.60
N TYR A 43 -6.96 4.55 0.68
CA TYR A 43 -5.53 4.29 0.69
C TYR A 43 -4.95 4.26 -0.73
N GLU A 44 -3.83 4.90 -0.88
CA GLU A 44 -2.96 4.84 -2.04
C GLU A 44 -1.56 4.42 -1.60
N PHE A 45 -0.98 3.43 -2.26
CA PHE A 45 0.41 3.05 -1.99
C PHE A 45 1.34 4.10 -2.58
N VAL A 46 2.18 4.69 -1.74
CA VAL A 46 3.16 5.69 -2.16
C VAL A 46 4.57 5.18 -1.95
N ARG A 47 5.27 4.98 -3.08
CA ARG A 47 6.70 4.66 -3.11
C ARG A 47 7.52 5.94 -3.16
N LEU A 48 8.53 6.02 -2.31
CA LEU A 48 9.40 7.18 -2.21
C LEU A 48 10.52 7.12 -3.27
N ILE A 49 10.61 8.17 -4.09
CA ILE A 49 11.75 8.43 -4.95
C ILE A 49 12.79 9.21 -4.14
N TYR A 50 13.97 8.67 -3.99
CA TYR A 50 15.05 9.28 -3.22
C TYR A 50 16.34 9.41 -4.04
N PRO A 51 17.23 10.39 -3.72
CA PRO A 51 18.55 10.47 -4.33
C PRO A 51 19.47 9.35 -3.80
N GLU A 52 20.27 8.78 -4.72
CA GLU A 52 21.16 7.67 -4.42
C GLU A 52 22.60 8.12 -4.24
N SER A 53 23.27 7.48 -3.29
CA SER A 53 24.71 7.62 -3.08
C SER A 53 25.50 7.13 -4.30
N ARG A 54 26.49 7.91 -4.73
CA ARG A 54 27.39 7.55 -5.84
C ARG A 54 28.15 6.24 -5.61
N GLN A 55 28.38 5.87 -4.35
CA GLN A 55 29.08 4.65 -3.98
C GLN A 55 28.26 3.41 -4.34
N PHE A 56 26.96 3.46 -4.07
CA PHE A 56 26.03 2.35 -4.34
C PHE A 56 25.60 2.31 -5.81
N SER A 57 25.38 3.45 -6.44
CA SER A 57 25.03 3.54 -7.88
C SER A 57 26.08 2.90 -8.80
N ARG A 58 27.36 2.83 -8.39
CA ARG A 58 28.43 2.23 -9.17
C ARG A 58 28.63 0.73 -8.95
N ARG A 59 28.18 0.17 -7.82
CA ARG A 59 28.40 -1.23 -7.44
C ARG A 59 27.28 -2.17 -7.88
N GLY A 60 26.09 -1.66 -8.05
CA GLY A 60 24.95 -2.44 -8.52
C GLY A 60 24.98 -2.59 -10.03
N GLY A 61 25.17 -3.81 -10.54
CA GLY A 61 24.97 -4.13 -11.96
C GLY A 61 23.52 -3.96 -12.42
N PHE A 62 22.68 -3.39 -11.59
CA PHE A 62 21.27 -3.12 -11.84
C PHE A 62 21.11 -1.91 -12.77
N ARG A 63 20.35 -2.07 -13.85
CA ARG A 63 20.14 -1.03 -14.86
C ARG A 63 19.11 0.03 -14.46
N GLY A 64 18.61 0.03 -13.23
CA GLY A 64 17.59 0.94 -12.70
C GLY A 64 18.02 1.63 -11.41
N SER A 65 17.19 2.56 -10.95
CA SER A 65 17.35 3.16 -9.62
C SER A 65 16.88 2.20 -8.55
N ARG A 66 17.59 2.16 -7.40
CA ARG A 66 17.32 1.26 -6.27
C ARG A 66 15.90 1.45 -5.70
N TRP A 67 15.41 2.69 -5.67
CA TRP A 67 14.04 2.96 -5.22
C TRP A 67 12.96 2.30 -6.11
N MET A 68 13.31 1.83 -7.32
CA MET A 68 12.41 1.13 -8.25
C MET A 68 12.41 -0.40 -8.08
N THR A 69 13.21 -0.94 -7.17
CA THR A 69 13.25 -2.39 -6.92
C THR A 69 11.84 -2.92 -6.68
N ASP A 70 11.49 -4.06 -7.29
CA ASP A 70 10.18 -4.74 -7.25
C ASP A 70 9.00 -3.98 -7.88
N ALA A 71 9.23 -2.75 -8.35
CA ALA A 71 8.16 -1.93 -8.94
C ALA A 71 7.90 -2.30 -10.41
N PRO A 72 6.64 -2.27 -10.87
CA PRO A 72 5.41 -1.96 -10.12
C PRO A 72 4.67 -3.21 -9.60
N ALA A 73 5.27 -4.40 -9.67
CA ALA A 73 4.59 -5.65 -9.35
C ALA A 73 4.26 -5.73 -7.84
N ALA A 74 5.20 -5.35 -6.98
CA ALA A 74 5.01 -5.33 -5.53
C ALA A 74 3.78 -4.50 -5.12
N GLU A 75 3.67 -3.25 -5.64
CA GLU A 75 2.53 -2.37 -5.35
C GLU A 75 1.22 -2.96 -5.86
N THR A 76 1.25 -3.52 -7.06
CA THR A 76 0.05 -4.09 -7.70
C THR A 76 -0.50 -5.25 -6.87
N HIS A 77 0.37 -6.18 -6.49
CA HIS A 77 0.00 -7.34 -5.69
C HIS A 77 -0.40 -6.93 -4.27
N LEU A 78 0.36 -6.04 -3.62
CA LEU A 78 0.02 -5.56 -2.28
C LEU A 78 -1.37 -4.90 -2.24
N LEU A 79 -1.66 -3.99 -3.16
CA LEU A 79 -2.98 -3.34 -3.26
C LEU A 79 -4.10 -4.34 -3.51
N GLN A 80 -3.86 -5.38 -4.33
CA GLN A 80 -4.83 -6.48 -4.49
C GLN A 80 -5.06 -7.25 -3.18
N GLY A 81 -3.97 -7.52 -2.45
CA GLY A 81 -4.02 -8.20 -1.15
C GLY A 81 -4.82 -7.40 -0.12
N ILE A 82 -4.54 -6.11 0.02
CA ILE A 82 -5.26 -5.21 0.93
C ILE A 82 -6.77 -5.23 0.62
N ARG A 83 -7.17 -5.10 -0.65
CA ARG A 83 -8.60 -5.17 -1.06
C ARG A 83 -9.28 -6.50 -0.75
N ARG A 84 -8.53 -7.61 -0.79
CA ARG A 84 -9.07 -8.96 -0.54
C ARG A 84 -9.12 -9.30 0.95
N LEU A 85 -8.17 -8.81 1.72
CA LEU A 85 -7.98 -9.16 3.13
C LEU A 85 -8.60 -8.16 4.10
N THR A 86 -8.95 -6.97 3.60
CA THR A 86 -9.56 -5.89 4.37
C THR A 86 -10.80 -5.33 3.64
N ARG A 87 -11.43 -4.30 4.22
CA ARG A 87 -12.49 -3.52 3.57
C ARG A 87 -11.99 -2.16 3.07
N ILE A 88 -10.69 -1.91 3.11
CA ILE A 88 -10.12 -0.63 2.69
C ILE A 88 -10.25 -0.49 1.17
N ASN A 89 -10.85 0.63 0.75
CA ASN A 89 -10.93 0.99 -0.66
C ASN A 89 -9.60 1.60 -1.11
N THR A 90 -8.79 0.81 -1.82
CA THR A 90 -7.46 1.25 -2.28
C THR A 90 -7.50 1.78 -3.70
N ALA A 91 -6.54 2.63 -4.05
CA ALA A 91 -6.23 2.93 -5.45
C ALA A 91 -5.93 1.65 -6.25
N SER A 92 -6.10 1.71 -7.56
CA SER A 92 -5.82 0.57 -8.46
C SER A 92 -4.32 0.37 -8.72
N GLN A 93 -3.53 1.42 -8.58
CA GLN A 93 -2.09 1.48 -8.80
C GLN A 93 -1.41 2.28 -7.71
N GLY A 94 -0.12 2.03 -7.50
CA GLY A 94 0.71 2.84 -6.63
C GLY A 94 1.14 4.15 -7.30
N THR A 95 1.50 5.13 -6.49
CA THR A 95 2.05 6.42 -6.89
C THR A 95 3.50 6.52 -6.44
N TRP A 96 4.32 7.26 -7.18
CA TRP A 96 5.73 7.48 -6.87
C TRP A 96 5.96 8.97 -6.64
N LEU A 97 6.40 9.34 -5.43
CA LEU A 97 6.57 10.73 -5.03
C LEU A 97 8.00 10.98 -4.52
N ARG A 98 8.46 12.22 -4.70
CA ARG A 98 9.68 12.72 -4.06
C ARG A 98 9.35 13.40 -2.75
N LEU A 99 10.32 13.47 -1.85
CA LEU A 99 10.16 14.23 -0.60
C LEU A 99 9.85 15.72 -0.83
N GLN A 100 10.23 16.27 -2.00
CA GLN A 100 9.94 17.66 -2.37
C GLN A 100 8.51 17.87 -2.88
N ASP A 101 7.78 16.82 -3.23
CA ASP A 101 6.41 16.91 -3.71
C ASP A 101 5.48 17.18 -2.53
N ASP A 102 4.71 18.27 -2.57
CA ASP A 102 3.83 18.64 -1.46
C ASP A 102 2.73 17.63 -1.18
N SER A 103 2.36 16.85 -2.20
CA SER A 103 1.37 15.78 -2.09
C SER A 103 1.76 14.64 -1.13
N ILE A 104 3.03 14.52 -0.70
CA ILE A 104 3.41 13.53 0.33
C ILE A 104 2.59 13.68 1.61
N PHE A 105 2.18 14.91 1.95
CA PHE A 105 1.40 15.21 3.16
C PHE A 105 -0.07 14.80 3.07
N ASP A 106 -0.54 14.40 1.88
CA ASP A 106 -1.89 13.87 1.67
C ASP A 106 -1.95 12.35 1.95
N HIS A 107 -0.79 11.72 2.19
CA HIS A 107 -0.66 10.27 2.36
C HIS A 107 -0.11 9.94 3.75
N PRO A 108 -0.82 9.10 4.54
CA PRO A 108 -0.37 8.74 5.88
C PRO A 108 0.83 7.77 5.89
N PHE A 109 1.09 7.09 4.77
CA PHE A 109 2.05 5.99 4.66
C PHE A 109 2.95 6.16 3.44
N LEU A 110 4.27 6.15 3.65
CA LEU A 110 5.28 6.10 2.60
C LEU A 110 6.08 4.79 2.70
N TYR A 111 6.44 4.24 1.55
CA TYR A 111 7.31 3.07 1.42
C TYR A 111 8.62 3.45 0.73
N ALA A 112 9.75 3.03 1.29
CA ALA A 112 11.06 3.19 0.70
C ALA A 112 11.82 1.85 0.73
N VAL A 113 12.24 1.38 -0.43
CA VAL A 113 12.98 0.13 -0.62
C VAL A 113 14.45 0.43 -0.85
N GLU A 114 15.35 -0.51 -0.53
CA GLU A 114 16.81 -0.43 -0.80
C GLU A 114 17.49 0.84 -0.24
N VAL A 115 17.00 1.29 0.91
CA VAL A 115 17.40 2.55 1.56
C VAL A 115 18.85 2.55 2.06
N GLY A 116 19.52 1.42 2.05
CA GLY A 116 20.96 1.35 2.30
C GLY A 116 21.79 2.18 1.32
N GLY A 117 21.22 2.44 0.14
CA GLY A 117 21.84 3.23 -0.91
C GLY A 117 21.38 4.69 -1.01
N TRP A 118 20.47 5.16 -0.19
CA TRP A 118 20.00 6.54 -0.27
C TRP A 118 21.04 7.56 0.23
N ASP A 119 20.94 8.81 -0.24
CA ASP A 119 21.80 9.93 0.19
C ASP A 119 20.95 11.20 0.21
N LEU A 120 20.22 11.42 1.30
CA LEU A 120 19.28 12.52 1.43
C LEU A 120 20.03 13.84 1.66
N GLY A 121 19.77 14.84 0.81
CA GLY A 121 20.26 16.20 0.99
C GLY A 121 19.50 16.95 2.10
N GLU A 122 19.93 18.19 2.39
CA GLU A 122 19.33 18.97 3.48
C GLU A 122 17.82 19.22 3.28
N THR A 123 17.40 19.42 2.04
CA THR A 123 15.98 19.62 1.71
C THR A 123 15.16 18.36 1.98
N GLU A 124 15.66 17.20 1.53
CA GLU A 124 14.98 15.92 1.77
C GLU A 124 14.93 15.57 3.25
N ILE A 125 16.00 15.82 3.99
CA ILE A 125 16.06 15.63 5.45
C ILE A 125 14.99 16.48 6.15
N ALA A 126 14.90 17.77 5.82
CA ALA A 126 13.93 18.66 6.42
C ALA A 126 12.48 18.23 6.09
N ARG A 127 12.24 17.84 4.84
CA ARG A 127 10.90 17.42 4.39
C ARG A 127 10.49 16.07 5.01
N LEU A 128 11.39 15.11 5.10
CA LEU A 128 11.10 13.83 5.74
C LEU A 128 10.79 14.02 7.23
N ARG A 129 11.57 14.84 7.93
CA ARG A 129 11.29 15.19 9.32
C ARG A 129 9.91 15.84 9.47
N GLU A 130 9.61 16.85 8.64
CA GLU A 130 8.30 17.51 8.65
C GLU A 130 7.15 16.52 8.41
N TYR A 131 7.31 15.60 7.44
CA TYR A 131 6.32 14.58 7.14
C TYR A 131 6.03 13.69 8.36
N LEU A 132 7.08 13.18 9.00
CA LEU A 132 6.96 12.31 10.17
C LEU A 132 6.41 13.05 11.39
N ASP A 133 6.86 14.29 11.63
CA ASP A 133 6.39 15.13 12.75
C ASP A 133 4.91 15.58 12.58
N ARG A 134 4.40 15.58 11.34
CA ARG A 134 2.98 15.87 11.04
C ARG A 134 2.08 14.63 11.10
N GLY A 135 2.60 13.50 11.55
CA GLY A 135 1.85 12.25 11.71
C GLY A 135 2.02 11.25 10.56
N GLY A 136 2.91 11.51 9.61
CA GLY A 136 3.28 10.55 8.58
C GLY A 136 3.94 9.30 9.15
N PHE A 137 3.92 8.22 8.38
CA PHE A 137 4.54 6.94 8.72
C PHE A 137 5.41 6.47 7.57
N LEU A 138 6.66 6.08 7.86
CA LEU A 138 7.59 5.55 6.88
C LEU A 138 7.88 4.08 7.13
N MET A 139 7.66 3.24 6.14
CA MET A 139 8.18 1.88 6.09
C MET A 139 9.43 1.84 5.23
N VAL A 140 10.53 1.31 5.78
CA VAL A 140 11.74 1.01 5.01
C VAL A 140 12.01 -0.48 4.99
N ASP A 141 12.49 -1.00 3.84
CA ASP A 141 12.57 -2.41 3.54
C ASP A 141 13.73 -2.72 2.60
N ASP A 142 14.08 -3.98 2.46
CA ASP A 142 15.04 -4.53 1.50
C ASP A 142 16.40 -3.83 1.51
N PHE A 143 17.06 -3.85 2.66
CA PHE A 143 18.47 -3.46 2.78
C PHE A 143 19.15 -4.33 3.83
N HIS A 144 20.42 -4.69 3.57
CA HIS A 144 21.04 -5.83 4.20
C HIS A 144 22.48 -5.57 4.62
N GLY A 145 22.80 -6.07 5.81
CA GLY A 145 24.14 -6.10 6.33
C GLY A 145 24.66 -4.74 6.81
N THR A 146 25.89 -4.78 7.32
CA THR A 146 26.49 -3.63 8.02
C THR A 146 26.69 -2.42 7.13
N GLU A 147 27.11 -2.61 5.87
CA GLU A 147 27.40 -1.51 4.96
C GLU A 147 26.12 -0.72 4.61
N GLU A 148 25.03 -1.42 4.31
CA GLU A 148 23.76 -0.76 3.98
C GLU A 148 23.07 -0.16 5.21
N TRP A 149 23.23 -0.79 6.38
CA TRP A 149 22.81 -0.17 7.63
C TRP A 149 23.47 1.20 7.87
N GLU A 150 24.77 1.30 7.70
CA GLU A 150 25.46 2.57 7.86
C GLU A 150 25.06 3.60 6.78
N GLY A 151 24.81 3.15 5.55
CA GLY A 151 24.26 3.99 4.49
C GLY A 151 22.89 4.57 4.85
N PHE A 152 21.99 3.73 5.34
CA PHE A 152 20.67 4.14 5.84
C PHE A 152 20.81 5.15 7.00
N MET A 153 21.61 4.81 8.00
CA MET A 153 21.80 5.63 9.20
C MET A 153 22.53 6.95 8.93
N HIS A 154 23.29 7.07 7.85
CA HIS A 154 23.92 8.34 7.44
C HIS A 154 22.86 9.44 7.23
N SER A 155 21.73 9.13 6.62
CA SER A 155 20.62 10.05 6.42
C SER A 155 19.71 10.12 7.65
N MET A 156 19.35 8.99 8.25
CA MET A 156 18.39 8.98 9.37
C MET A 156 18.86 9.68 10.63
N ARG A 157 20.15 9.62 10.97
CA ARG A 157 20.75 10.41 12.08
C ARG A 157 20.64 11.91 11.86
N ARG A 158 20.49 12.38 10.63
CA ARG A 158 20.25 13.80 10.30
C ARG A 158 18.77 14.15 10.32
N VAL A 159 17.88 13.18 10.01
CA VAL A 159 16.43 13.36 10.20
C VAL A 159 16.11 13.48 11.69
N TYR A 160 16.58 12.53 12.49
CA TYR A 160 16.36 12.48 13.94
C TYR A 160 17.65 12.25 14.71
N PRO A 161 18.42 13.33 15.01
CA PRO A 161 19.68 13.19 15.74
C PRO A 161 19.50 12.73 17.20
N ASP A 162 18.35 13.05 17.79
CA ASP A 162 18.07 12.82 19.22
C ASP A 162 17.11 11.64 19.48
N ARG A 163 16.59 10.98 18.41
CA ARG A 163 15.71 9.83 18.55
C ARG A 163 16.45 8.55 18.17
N PRO A 164 16.58 7.59 19.09
CA PRO A 164 17.27 6.34 18.80
C PRO A 164 16.43 5.43 17.89
N VAL A 165 17.13 4.63 17.07
CA VAL A 165 16.55 3.44 16.47
C VAL A 165 16.58 2.33 17.52
N VAL A 166 15.44 1.69 17.77
CA VAL A 166 15.31 0.60 18.75
C VAL A 166 14.69 -0.64 18.11
N GLU A 167 14.95 -1.82 18.70
CA GLU A 167 14.15 -3.01 18.35
C GLU A 167 12.73 -2.78 18.84
N ILE A 168 11.74 -2.99 17.97
CA ILE A 168 10.32 -2.86 18.31
C ILE A 168 9.95 -3.99 19.29
N PRO A 169 9.43 -3.69 20.48
CA PRO A 169 9.03 -4.72 21.44
C PRO A 169 7.98 -5.67 20.88
N ASP A 170 8.01 -6.94 21.26
CA ASP A 170 7.01 -7.93 20.82
C ASP A 170 5.58 -7.54 21.21
N SER A 171 5.42 -6.77 22.29
CA SER A 171 4.13 -6.27 22.75
C SER A 171 3.67 -4.98 22.07
N ASP A 172 4.44 -4.45 21.13
CA ASP A 172 4.07 -3.22 20.43
C ASP A 172 2.81 -3.41 19.60
N GLU A 173 1.92 -2.43 19.64
CA GLU A 173 0.62 -2.48 18.98
C GLU A 173 0.73 -2.68 17.46
N VAL A 174 1.79 -2.21 16.84
CA VAL A 174 2.04 -2.39 15.40
C VAL A 174 2.03 -3.86 14.96
N PHE A 175 2.38 -4.77 15.87
CA PHE A 175 2.34 -6.22 15.62
C PHE A 175 0.99 -6.86 15.93
N HIS A 176 -0.01 -6.10 16.44
CA HIS A 176 -1.27 -6.64 16.95
C HIS A 176 -2.52 -5.91 16.46
N VAL A 177 -2.38 -4.87 15.61
CA VAL A 177 -3.52 -4.03 15.15
C VAL A 177 -4.63 -4.85 14.49
N LEU A 178 -4.29 -5.80 13.63
CA LEU A 178 -5.24 -6.73 13.00
C LEU A 178 -4.78 -8.19 13.12
N TYR A 179 -3.51 -8.44 12.84
CA TYR A 179 -2.90 -9.76 12.92
C TYR A 179 -1.92 -9.82 14.08
N ASP A 180 -1.93 -10.92 14.84
CA ASP A 180 -0.90 -11.18 15.83
C ASP A 180 0.36 -11.72 15.13
N LEU A 181 1.41 -10.90 15.06
CA LEU A 181 2.68 -11.22 14.41
C LEU A 181 3.72 -11.69 15.42
N ILE A 182 3.46 -12.83 16.07
CA ILE A 182 4.32 -13.37 17.13
C ILE A 182 5.58 -14.02 16.53
N GLU A 183 5.39 -14.86 15.52
CA GLU A 183 6.51 -15.51 14.83
C GLU A 183 6.91 -14.69 13.61
N ARG A 184 8.15 -14.23 13.61
CA ARG A 184 8.69 -13.34 12.58
C ARG A 184 10.01 -13.88 12.00
N PRO A 185 9.93 -14.96 11.16
CA PRO A 185 11.11 -15.45 10.46
C PRO A 185 11.61 -14.40 9.45
N GLN A 186 12.87 -14.49 9.07
CA GLN A 186 13.43 -13.70 8.00
C GLN A 186 12.67 -13.93 6.69
N ILE A 187 12.18 -12.86 6.08
CA ILE A 187 11.52 -12.89 4.76
C ILE A 187 12.62 -12.59 3.73
N PRO A 188 13.02 -13.58 2.91
CA PRO A 188 14.11 -13.41 1.96
C PRO A 188 13.62 -12.90 0.61
N SER A 189 14.57 -12.48 -0.24
CA SER A 189 14.34 -12.38 -1.68
C SER A 189 13.93 -13.72 -2.30
N ILE A 190 13.35 -13.70 -3.52
CA ILE A 190 13.01 -14.94 -4.24
C ILE A 190 14.22 -15.85 -4.44
N TYR A 191 15.39 -15.27 -4.69
CA TYR A 191 16.62 -16.05 -4.79
C TYR A 191 16.95 -16.75 -3.46
N GLY A 192 16.80 -16.03 -2.34
CA GLY A 192 16.97 -16.60 -1.01
C GLY A 192 15.96 -17.70 -0.71
N ALA A 193 14.70 -17.51 -1.08
CA ALA A 193 13.64 -18.49 -0.92
C ALA A 193 13.90 -19.78 -1.69
N ILE A 194 14.37 -19.69 -2.95
CA ILE A 194 14.69 -20.83 -3.80
C ILE A 194 15.93 -21.58 -3.32
N THR A 195 16.96 -20.86 -2.89
CA THR A 195 18.26 -21.48 -2.51
C THR A 195 18.34 -21.91 -1.06
N GLY A 196 17.38 -21.49 -0.22
CA GLY A 196 17.40 -21.69 1.23
C GLY A 196 18.38 -20.79 1.97
N ARG A 197 19.03 -19.84 1.29
CA ARG A 197 19.88 -18.83 1.88
C ARG A 197 19.04 -17.56 2.14
N THR A 198 18.43 -17.48 3.31
CA THR A 198 17.49 -16.40 3.63
C THR A 198 18.12 -15.03 3.83
N TRP A 199 19.45 -14.95 3.94
CA TRP A 199 20.19 -13.70 4.22
C TRP A 199 20.98 -13.22 3.01
N GLU A 200 21.16 -11.93 2.91
CA GLU A 200 22.02 -11.26 1.97
C GLU A 200 23.20 -10.61 2.69
N ARG A 201 24.33 -10.43 1.99
CA ARG A 201 25.58 -9.85 2.54
C ARG A 201 25.98 -10.53 3.86
N ASP A 202 26.14 -9.73 4.93
CA ASP A 202 26.35 -10.15 6.32
C ASP A 202 25.09 -9.99 7.19
N GLY A 203 23.90 -9.85 6.56
CA GLY A 203 22.61 -9.67 7.21
C GLY A 203 21.96 -10.97 7.69
N TYR A 204 22.64 -11.74 8.53
CA TYR A 204 22.23 -13.08 8.95
C TYR A 204 20.96 -13.11 9.80
N THR A 205 20.67 -12.02 10.52
CA THR A 205 19.56 -11.96 11.47
C THR A 205 18.57 -10.87 11.05
N PRO A 206 17.26 -11.20 10.95
CA PRO A 206 16.25 -10.18 10.68
C PRO A 206 16.04 -9.30 11.91
N HIS A 207 15.74 -8.02 11.68
CA HIS A 207 15.45 -7.06 12.73
C HIS A 207 14.23 -6.23 12.39
N TRP A 208 13.31 -6.13 13.34
CA TRP A 208 12.17 -5.22 13.30
C TRP A 208 12.48 -4.03 14.19
N ARG A 209 13.03 -2.99 13.59
CA ARG A 209 13.44 -1.78 14.30
C ARG A 209 12.49 -0.64 14.01
N GLY A 210 12.55 0.38 14.84
CA GLY A 210 11.72 1.56 14.65
C GLY A 210 12.27 2.81 15.30
N ILE A 211 11.66 3.93 14.93
CA ILE A 211 11.85 5.22 15.58
C ILE A 211 10.49 5.67 16.08
N TYR A 212 10.45 6.07 17.35
CA TYR A 212 9.25 6.59 18.00
C TYR A 212 9.33 8.11 18.12
N ASP A 213 8.18 8.77 18.05
CA ASP A 213 8.07 10.18 18.38
C ASP A 213 8.01 10.43 19.91
N GLU A 214 7.88 11.68 20.28
CA GLU A 214 7.86 12.10 21.69
C GLU A 214 6.60 11.61 22.45
N THR A 215 5.55 11.22 21.73
CA THR A 215 4.31 10.69 22.30
C THR A 215 4.35 9.17 22.49
N GLY A 216 5.39 8.51 21.96
CA GLY A 216 5.53 7.07 21.93
C GLY A 216 4.86 6.40 20.71
N ARG A 217 4.46 7.16 19.70
CA ARG A 217 3.96 6.64 18.43
C ARG A 217 5.13 6.19 17.56
N LEU A 218 5.06 5.00 16.98
CA LEU A 218 6.01 4.54 15.97
C LEU A 218 5.81 5.35 14.68
N VAL A 219 6.85 6.03 14.22
CA VAL A 219 6.80 6.88 13.01
C VAL A 219 7.63 6.32 11.86
N VAL A 220 8.63 5.49 12.15
CA VAL A 220 9.41 4.75 11.14
C VAL A 220 9.48 3.30 11.55
N VAL A 221 9.05 2.39 10.68
CA VAL A 221 9.28 0.96 10.80
C VAL A 221 10.42 0.54 9.86
N ILE A 222 11.33 -0.26 10.37
CA ILE A 222 12.56 -0.65 9.71
C ILE A 222 12.64 -2.17 9.64
N ASN A 223 12.37 -2.74 8.48
CA ASN A 223 12.50 -4.16 8.19
C ASN A 223 13.93 -4.43 7.70
N PHE A 224 14.86 -4.55 8.64
CA PHE A 224 16.26 -4.69 8.32
C PHE A 224 16.67 -6.16 8.14
N ASN A 225 17.43 -6.45 7.09
CA ASN A 225 17.79 -7.79 6.64
C ASN A 225 16.58 -8.62 6.20
N MET A 226 15.60 -8.01 5.58
CA MET A 226 14.39 -8.63 5.05
C MET A 226 14.01 -8.01 3.72
N ASP A 227 13.15 -8.68 2.98
CA ASP A 227 12.67 -8.29 1.68
C ASP A 227 11.17 -8.61 1.56
N LEU A 228 10.35 -7.68 2.08
CA LEU A 228 8.91 -7.81 1.99
C LEU A 228 8.42 -7.45 0.58
N GLY A 229 9.16 -6.56 -0.10
CA GLY A 229 8.89 -6.13 -1.46
C GLY A 229 8.89 -7.29 -2.43
N ASP A 230 9.93 -8.12 -2.39
CA ASP A 230 10.07 -9.33 -3.21
C ASP A 230 8.98 -10.37 -2.89
N ALA A 231 8.60 -10.49 -1.61
CA ALA A 231 7.50 -11.37 -1.20
C ALA A 231 6.14 -10.92 -1.76
N TRP A 232 5.94 -9.63 -2.04
CA TRP A 232 4.75 -9.12 -2.72
C TRP A 232 4.91 -9.23 -4.24
N GLU A 233 6.08 -8.86 -4.80
CA GLU A 233 6.36 -8.97 -6.24
C GLU A 233 6.10 -10.39 -6.75
N HIS A 234 6.57 -11.38 -6.00
CA HIS A 234 6.47 -12.80 -6.35
C HIS A 234 5.30 -13.53 -5.68
N ALA A 235 4.25 -12.80 -5.30
CA ALA A 235 3.09 -13.38 -4.60
C ALA A 235 2.34 -14.45 -5.40
N ASP A 236 2.45 -14.44 -6.73
CA ASP A 236 1.86 -15.40 -7.66
C ASP A 236 2.88 -16.42 -8.21
N ALA A 237 4.16 -16.30 -7.83
CA ALA A 237 5.21 -17.22 -8.24
C ALA A 237 5.17 -18.50 -7.40
N PRO A 238 5.03 -19.68 -8.03
CA PRO A 238 4.97 -20.95 -7.29
C PRO A 238 6.29 -21.30 -6.55
N GLU A 239 7.40 -20.66 -6.95
CA GLU A 239 8.71 -20.83 -6.33
C GLU A 239 8.83 -20.04 -5.01
N TYR A 240 8.01 -19.03 -4.79
CA TYR A 240 8.05 -18.26 -3.54
C TYR A 240 7.13 -18.92 -2.49
N PRO A 241 7.64 -19.24 -1.28
CA PRO A 241 6.84 -19.94 -0.27
C PRO A 241 5.64 -19.14 0.20
N GLN A 242 4.42 -19.65 -0.05
CA GLN A 242 3.17 -19.00 0.34
C GLN A 242 3.10 -18.54 1.81
N PRO A 243 3.64 -19.25 2.81
CA PRO A 243 3.63 -18.77 4.20
C PRO A 243 4.41 -17.46 4.40
N LEU A 244 5.52 -17.25 3.66
CA LEU A 244 6.32 -16.02 3.73
C LEU A 244 5.60 -14.87 3.04
N THR A 245 5.02 -15.10 1.85
CA THR A 245 4.14 -14.13 1.18
C THR A 245 2.98 -13.72 2.10
N ALA A 246 2.29 -14.68 2.70
CA ALA A 246 1.18 -14.39 3.61
C ALA A 246 1.62 -13.57 4.82
N LEU A 247 2.82 -13.83 5.35
CA LEU A 247 3.39 -13.07 6.45
C LEU A 247 3.74 -11.64 6.03
N ALA A 248 4.35 -11.45 4.85
CA ALA A 248 4.66 -10.13 4.30
C ALA A 248 3.40 -9.26 4.11
N TYR A 249 2.29 -9.85 3.64
CA TYR A 249 1.00 -9.16 3.57
C TYR A 249 0.46 -8.75 4.94
N ARG A 250 0.59 -9.62 5.94
CA ARG A 250 0.12 -9.32 7.31
C ARG A 250 0.92 -8.17 7.92
N PHE A 251 2.24 -8.12 7.70
CA PHE A 251 3.07 -6.99 8.11
C PHE A 251 2.59 -5.68 7.47
N ALA A 252 2.47 -5.66 6.14
CA ALA A 252 2.04 -4.46 5.43
C ALA A 252 0.67 -3.97 5.90
N ILE A 253 -0.29 -4.88 6.08
CA ILE A 253 -1.64 -4.54 6.54
C ILE A 253 -1.62 -3.99 7.98
N ASN A 254 -0.85 -4.59 8.86
CA ASN A 254 -0.71 -4.08 10.23
C ASN A 254 -0.07 -2.68 10.24
N TYR A 255 1.02 -2.47 9.50
CA TYR A 255 1.68 -1.17 9.41
C TYR A 255 0.77 -0.10 8.81
N LEU A 256 0.02 -0.46 7.77
CA LEU A 256 -0.96 0.43 7.16
C LEU A 256 -2.06 0.82 8.15
N LEU A 257 -2.69 -0.15 8.80
CA LEU A 257 -3.75 0.13 9.77
C LEU A 257 -3.23 0.94 10.95
N TYR A 258 -2.04 0.64 11.45
CA TYR A 258 -1.39 1.43 12.49
C TYR A 258 -1.23 2.88 12.04
N SER A 259 -0.71 3.13 10.84
CA SER A 259 -0.52 4.48 10.30
C SER A 259 -1.81 5.28 10.12
N MET A 260 -2.95 4.60 9.93
CA MET A 260 -4.27 5.23 9.74
C MET A 260 -5.01 5.48 11.06
N THR A 261 -4.58 4.86 12.16
CA THR A 261 -5.32 4.89 13.43
C THR A 261 -4.55 5.53 14.58
N HIS A 262 -3.26 5.76 14.39
CA HIS A 262 -2.34 6.39 15.35
C HIS A 262 -1.64 7.59 14.71
#